data_c584bcc50068c3762026152900c518ab
#
_entry.id   c584bcc50068c3762026152900c518ab
#
_cell.length_a   1.000
_cell.length_b   1.000
_cell.length_c   1.000
_cell.angle_alpha   90.00
_cell.angle_beta   90.00
_cell.angle_gamma   90.00
#
_symmetry.space_group_name_H-M   'P 1'
#
loop_
_entity.id
_entity.type
_entity.pdbx_description
1 polymer ?
#
loop_
_entity_poly.entity_id
_entity_poly.type
_entity_poly.pdbx_seq_one_letter_code
_entity_poly.pdbx_strand_id
1 'polypeptide(L)'
;MVSGVRKACQGRPINEDDLRTLGQRVEEDLRARGLAEVDSDDVGKAILAPLRELDEVAYLRFASVYQNFDGLEDFQRAIDDLRKEKHTEAEQH
;
A
#
# COMPACT_ATOMS: atom_id res chain seq x y z
N MET A 1 -2.17 7.77 11.15
CA MET A 1 -1.54 7.16 9.96
C MET A 1 -1.33 5.67 10.11
N VAL A 2 -0.59 5.25 11.12
CA VAL A 2 -0.39 3.83 11.39
C VAL A 2 -1.70 3.09 11.66
N SER A 3 -2.66 3.75 12.30
CA SER A 3 -3.96 3.16 12.60
C SER A 3 -4.75 2.77 11.35
N GLY A 4 -4.65 3.55 10.28
CA GLY A 4 -5.29 3.21 9.01
C GLY A 4 -4.71 1.95 8.38
N VAL A 5 -3.39 1.82 8.45
CA VAL A 5 -2.70 0.63 7.95
C VAL A 5 -3.05 -0.58 8.79
N ARG A 6 -3.09 -0.43 10.13
CA ARG A 6 -3.48 -1.52 11.03
C ARG A 6 -4.88 -2.03 10.74
N LYS A 7 -5.82 -1.11 10.50
CA LYS A 7 -7.19 -1.48 10.13
C LYS A 7 -7.21 -2.28 8.82
N ALA A 8 -6.44 -1.84 7.85
CA ALA A 8 -6.37 -2.53 6.56
C ALA A 8 -5.79 -3.93 6.70
N CYS A 9 -4.92 -4.13 7.69
CA CYS A 9 -4.26 -5.42 7.92
C CYS A 9 -5.05 -6.37 8.83
N GLN A 10 -6.18 -5.94 9.39
CA GLN A 10 -6.97 -6.79 10.28
C GLN A 10 -7.40 -8.08 9.59
N GLY A 11 -7.20 -9.21 10.26
CA GLY A 11 -7.55 -10.51 9.72
C GLY A 11 -6.56 -11.08 8.72
N ARG A 12 -5.45 -10.36 8.47
CA ARG A 12 -4.40 -10.83 7.57
C ARG A 12 -3.21 -11.35 8.38
N PRO A 13 -2.41 -12.27 7.81
CA PRO A 13 -1.24 -12.82 8.50
C PRO A 13 -0.07 -11.83 8.51
N ILE A 14 -0.28 -10.69 9.12
CA ILE A 14 0.69 -9.60 9.23
C ILE A 14 0.95 -9.35 10.70
N ASN A 15 2.22 -9.43 11.11
CA ASN A 15 2.59 -9.23 12.51
C ASN A 15 3.13 -7.82 12.74
N GLU A 16 3.47 -7.51 14.00
CA GLU A 16 3.99 -6.19 14.37
C GLU A 16 5.34 -5.90 13.71
N ASP A 17 6.18 -6.92 13.52
CA ASP A 17 7.46 -6.74 12.86
C ASP A 17 7.28 -6.34 11.40
N ASP A 18 6.29 -6.94 10.73
CA ASP A 18 5.96 -6.57 9.36
C ASP A 18 5.54 -5.11 9.26
N LEU A 19 4.71 -4.66 10.22
CA LEU A 19 4.26 -3.27 10.27
C LEU A 19 5.41 -2.31 10.55
N ARG A 20 6.33 -2.71 11.42
CA ARG A 20 7.51 -1.91 11.74
C ARG A 20 8.40 -1.75 10.50
N THR A 21 8.64 -2.83 9.80
CA THR A 21 9.42 -2.81 8.57
C THR A 21 8.76 -1.92 7.52
N LEU A 22 7.45 -2.02 7.40
CA LEU A 22 6.68 -1.16 6.49
C LEU A 22 6.90 0.31 6.83
N GLY A 23 6.79 0.66 8.11
CA GLY A 23 7.00 2.03 8.57
C GLY A 23 8.39 2.55 8.24
N GLN A 24 9.42 1.71 8.42
CA GLN A 24 10.79 2.08 8.10
C GLN A 24 10.97 2.33 6.61
N ARG A 25 10.39 1.48 5.77
CA ARG A 25 10.46 1.64 4.32
C ARG A 25 9.79 2.94 3.87
N VAL A 26 8.66 3.28 4.48
CA VAL A 26 7.96 4.54 4.20
C VAL A 26 8.83 5.74 4.56
N GLU A 27 9.44 5.71 5.75
CA GLU A 27 10.32 6.78 6.18
C GLU A 27 11.51 6.97 5.25
N GLU A 28 12.14 5.86 4.85
CA GLU A 28 13.27 5.90 3.94
C GLU A 28 12.90 6.48 2.58
N ASP A 29 11.72 6.10 2.06
CA ASP A 29 11.24 6.61 0.79
C ASP A 29 11.01 8.12 0.86
N LEU A 30 10.39 8.59 1.94
CA LEU A 30 10.13 10.02 2.12
C LEU A 30 11.43 10.82 2.24
N ARG A 31 12.42 10.29 2.94
CA ARG A 31 13.73 10.92 3.04
C ARG A 31 14.44 10.97 1.69
N ALA A 32 14.35 9.88 0.94
CA ALA A 32 14.99 9.80 -0.38
C ALA A 32 14.41 10.83 -1.36
N ARG A 33 13.15 11.18 -1.18
CA ARG A 33 12.51 12.21 -2.01
C ARG A 33 12.92 13.62 -1.64
N GLY A 34 13.57 13.79 -0.49
CA GLY A 34 14.07 15.09 -0.05
C GLY A 34 12.99 16.11 0.27
N LEU A 35 11.82 15.64 0.71
CA LEU A 35 10.70 16.51 1.02
C LEU A 35 10.93 17.26 2.33
N ALA A 36 10.87 18.59 2.27
CA ALA A 36 11.00 19.43 3.45
C ALA A 36 9.76 19.33 4.34
N GLU A 37 8.60 19.25 3.72
CA GLU A 37 7.33 19.06 4.40
C GLU A 37 6.63 17.86 3.78
N VAL A 38 6.04 17.02 4.63
CA VAL A 38 5.36 15.81 4.20
C VAL A 38 3.90 15.90 4.62
N ASP A 39 2.99 15.95 3.66
CA ASP A 39 1.56 15.95 3.98
C ASP A 39 0.97 14.53 3.94
N SER A 40 -0.31 14.42 4.26
CA SER A 40 -1.00 13.13 4.32
C SER A 40 -0.99 12.39 2.99
N ASP A 41 -1.09 13.13 1.87
CA ASP A 41 -1.07 12.53 0.55
C ASP A 41 0.28 11.90 0.23
N ASP A 42 1.37 12.57 0.58
CA ASP A 42 2.72 12.04 0.36
C ASP A 42 2.92 10.75 1.15
N VAL A 43 2.49 10.75 2.39
CA VAL A 43 2.58 9.56 3.25
C VAL A 43 1.74 8.42 2.69
N GLY A 44 0.50 8.71 2.30
CA GLY A 44 -0.39 7.71 1.71
C GLY A 44 0.20 7.06 0.48
N LYS A 45 0.76 7.86 -0.42
CA LYS A 45 1.42 7.35 -1.63
C LYS A 45 2.64 6.49 -1.28
N ALA A 46 3.41 6.91 -0.29
CA ALA A 46 4.60 6.16 0.13
C ALA A 46 4.24 4.81 0.77
N ILE A 47 3.06 4.71 1.37
CA ILE A 47 2.58 3.47 1.98
C ILE A 47 2.13 2.44 0.93
N LEU A 48 1.52 2.89 -0.15
CA LEU A 48 0.88 2.01 -1.13
C LEU A 48 1.81 0.92 -1.68
N ALA A 49 2.99 1.30 -2.15
CA ALA A 49 3.91 0.33 -2.77
C ALA A 49 4.41 -0.73 -1.78
N PRO A 50 4.95 -0.38 -0.60
CA PRO A 50 5.38 -1.39 0.37
C PRO A 50 4.24 -2.26 0.89
N LEU A 51 3.05 -1.67 1.09
CA LEU A 51 1.89 -2.41 1.58
C LEU A 51 1.44 -3.45 0.54
N ARG A 52 1.49 -3.11 -0.72
CA ARG A 52 1.16 -4.01 -1.81
C ARG A 52 2.07 -5.23 -1.83
N GLU A 53 3.35 -5.05 -1.60
CA GLU A 53 4.31 -6.15 -1.51
C GLU A 53 4.06 -7.02 -0.29
N LEU A 54 3.61 -6.41 0.80
CA LEU A 54 3.35 -7.12 2.04
C LEU A 54 2.09 -7.97 1.97
N ASP A 55 0.97 -7.38 1.52
CA ASP A 55 -0.32 -8.08 1.44
C ASP A 55 -1.26 -7.35 0.50
N GLU A 56 -1.70 -8.04 -0.55
CA GLU A 56 -2.58 -7.46 -1.57
C GLU A 56 -3.96 -7.06 -1.05
N VAL A 57 -4.51 -7.87 -0.14
CA VAL A 57 -5.83 -7.57 0.43
C VAL A 57 -5.76 -6.33 1.30
N ALA A 58 -4.73 -6.23 2.15
CA ALA A 58 -4.51 -5.04 2.96
C ALA A 58 -4.30 -3.81 2.08
N TYR A 59 -3.54 -3.97 0.99
CA TYR A 59 -3.34 -2.90 0.01
C TYR A 59 -4.68 -2.41 -0.56
N LEU A 60 -5.54 -3.34 -0.99
CA LEU A 60 -6.84 -2.98 -1.57
C LEU A 60 -7.72 -2.25 -0.56
N ARG A 61 -7.73 -2.71 0.69
CA ARG A 61 -8.49 -2.06 1.75
C ARG A 61 -8.01 -0.63 2.00
N PHE A 62 -6.70 -0.47 2.10
CA PHE A 62 -6.10 0.84 2.33
C PHE A 62 -6.35 1.77 1.13
N ALA A 63 -6.13 1.27 -0.07
CA ALA A 63 -6.34 2.04 -1.29
C ALA A 63 -7.80 2.47 -1.45
N SER A 64 -8.74 1.62 -1.07
CA SER A 64 -10.17 1.94 -1.19
C SER A 64 -10.55 3.17 -0.36
N VAL A 65 -9.94 3.32 0.80
CA VAL A 65 -10.18 4.49 1.67
C VAL A 65 -9.38 5.70 1.17
N TYR A 66 -8.10 5.48 0.89
CA TYR A 66 -7.20 6.56 0.47
C TYR A 66 -7.62 7.19 -0.86
N GLN A 67 -8.02 6.37 -1.83
CA GLN A 67 -8.40 6.80 -3.17
C GLN A 67 -9.91 7.01 -3.32
N ASN A 68 -10.67 6.85 -2.24
CA ASN A 68 -12.14 7.04 -2.25
C ASN A 68 -12.84 6.23 -3.33
N PHE A 69 -12.70 4.92 -3.28
CA PHE A 69 -13.40 4.05 -4.23
C PHE A 69 -14.92 4.24 -4.09
N ASP A 70 -15.60 4.51 -5.20
CA ASP A 70 -17.04 4.74 -5.22
C ASP A 70 -17.85 3.46 -5.40
N GLY A 71 -17.28 2.45 -5.99
CA GLY A 71 -18.01 1.22 -6.25
C GLY A 71 -17.12 0.08 -6.72
N LEU A 72 -17.77 -0.99 -7.14
CA LEU A 72 -17.08 -2.21 -7.55
C LEU A 72 -16.13 -2.01 -8.73
N GLU A 73 -16.43 -1.07 -9.60
CA GLU A 73 -15.58 -0.80 -10.77
C GLU A 73 -14.19 -0.34 -10.35
N ASP A 74 -14.10 0.48 -9.30
CA ASP A 74 -12.80 0.94 -8.80
C ASP A 74 -11.99 -0.21 -8.23
N PHE A 75 -12.65 -1.10 -7.46
CA PHE A 75 -12.01 -2.30 -6.94
C PHE A 75 -11.55 -3.21 -8.08
N GLN A 76 -12.38 -3.38 -9.09
CA GLN A 76 -12.06 -4.23 -10.24
C GLN A 76 -10.82 -3.70 -10.96
N ARG A 77 -10.74 -2.39 -11.13
CA ARG A 77 -9.59 -1.75 -11.78
C ARG A 77 -8.31 -1.96 -10.97
N ALA A 78 -8.39 -1.82 -9.65
CA ALA A 78 -7.24 -2.02 -8.78
C ALA A 78 -6.78 -3.48 -8.81
N ILE A 79 -7.72 -4.42 -8.81
CA ILE A 79 -7.42 -5.84 -8.91
C ILE A 79 -6.74 -6.17 -10.24
N ASP A 80 -7.25 -5.60 -11.32
CA ASP A 80 -6.67 -5.81 -12.65
C ASP A 80 -5.24 -5.30 -12.71
N ASP A 81 -4.97 -4.15 -12.12
CA ASP A 81 -3.62 -3.59 -12.07
C ASP A 81 -2.67 -4.50 -11.28
N LEU A 82 -3.13 -5.05 -10.17
CA LEU A 82 -2.34 -6.00 -9.38
C LEU A 82 -2.00 -7.25 -10.19
N ARG A 83 -2.98 -7.77 -10.91
CA ARG A 83 -2.79 -8.96 -11.74
C ARG A 83 -1.81 -8.70 -12.88
N LYS A 84 -1.89 -7.52 -13.50
CA LYS A 84 -0.98 -7.15 -14.57
C LYS A 84 0.47 -7.11 -14.11
N GLU A 85 0.72 -6.54 -12.94
CA GLU A 85 2.07 -6.47 -12.40
C GLU A 85 2.62 -7.84 -12.07
N LYS A 86 1.80 -8.71 -11.48
CA LYS A 86 2.22 -10.08 -11.20
C LYS A 86 2.53 -10.84 -12.48
N HIS A 87 1.71 -10.66 -13.49
CA HIS A 87 1.89 -11.32 -14.77
C HIS A 87 3.18 -10.84 -15.44
N THR A 88 3.43 -9.54 -15.39
CA THR A 88 4.63 -8.95 -15.97
C THR A 88 5.89 -9.47 -15.27
N GLU A 89 5.85 -9.55 -13.94
CA GLU A 89 6.96 -10.10 -13.17
C GLU A 89 7.22 -11.57 -13.52
N ALA A 90 6.15 -12.35 -13.68
CA ALA A 90 6.26 -13.75 -14.07
C ALA A 90 6.88 -13.90 -15.47
N GLU A 91 6.55 -13.01 -16.38
CA GLU A 91 7.09 -13.03 -17.74
C GLU A 91 8.57 -12.68 -17.80
N GLN A 92 9.08 -11.91 -16.85
CA GLN A 92 10.48 -11.54 -16.78
C GLN A 92 11.37 -12.67 -16.29
N HIS A 93 10.80 -13.71 -15.78
CA HIS A 93 11.52 -14.90 -15.34
C HIS A 93 11.40 -16.03 -16.34
#